data_c9517db44247051bae63c8899824a4dc
#
_entry.id   c9517db44247051bae63c8899824a4dc
#
_cell.length_a   1.000
_cell.length_b   1.000
_cell.length_c   1.000
_cell.angle_alpha   90.00
_cell.angle_beta   90.00
_cell.angle_gamma   90.00
#
_symmetry.space_group_name_H-M   'P 1'
#
loop_
_entity.id
_entity.type
_entity.pdbx_description
1 polymer ?
#
loop_
_entity_poly.entity_id
_entity_poly.type
_entity_poly.pdbx_seq_one_letter_code
_entity_poly.pdbx_strand_id
1 'polypeptide(L)'
;MIRKFFSALAFVMMGAGVYAQLPDPGFTIDNQTAIVIVDPQNDFLSPKGGTWGVVGKSVVENNTVENLDKIFKVAQDKNVKVFVSPHYYFPHDHEWKIEGAGEYMMHHGHLFDRKGQYTTEGFEGSGADWLEQYKKYINKKNVVVASPHKIFGPESNDLALQLRKHGFNKVVLAGMSANLCIDSHLRDLVEDGFEVAVVTDATAGTIIPDYDIDGYKAAIGNFRLISSHLFKTDEVVKEFSKLDTKKK
;
A
#
# COMPACT_ATOMS: atom_id res chain seq x y z
N MET A 1 10.86 -48.42 -60.53
CA MET A 1 9.81 -48.37 -59.48
C MET A 1 10.35 -47.58 -58.29
N ILE A 2 10.01 -46.28 -58.23
CA ILE A 2 10.50 -45.38 -57.24
C ILE A 2 9.35 -45.13 -56.24
N ARG A 3 9.47 -45.67 -55.01
CA ARG A 3 8.53 -45.40 -53.90
C ARG A 3 8.84 -44.07 -53.26
N LYS A 4 7.95 -43.09 -53.45
CA LYS A 4 7.97 -41.81 -52.70
C LYS A 4 7.45 -42.04 -51.30
N PHE A 5 8.33 -41.85 -50.29
CA PHE A 5 7.91 -41.71 -48.90
C PHE A 5 7.41 -40.31 -48.69
N PHE A 6 6.13 -40.15 -48.43
CA PHE A 6 5.55 -38.91 -47.87
C PHE A 6 5.69 -38.99 -46.36
N SER A 7 6.64 -38.23 -45.79
CA SER A 7 6.65 -37.96 -44.36
C SER A 7 5.61 -36.89 -44.05
N ALA A 8 4.52 -37.29 -43.44
CA ALA A 8 3.56 -36.35 -42.86
C ALA A 8 4.18 -35.74 -41.60
N LEU A 9 4.57 -34.47 -41.68
CA LEU A 9 4.99 -33.69 -40.53
C LEU A 9 3.73 -33.31 -39.75
N ALA A 10 3.43 -34.01 -38.65
CA ALA A 10 2.36 -33.64 -37.73
C ALA A 10 2.78 -32.37 -37.01
N PHE A 11 2.21 -31.24 -37.41
CA PHE A 11 2.31 -29.98 -36.68
C PHE A 11 1.43 -30.12 -35.42
N VAL A 12 2.03 -30.45 -34.30
CA VAL A 12 1.36 -30.34 -33.00
C VAL A 12 1.20 -28.84 -32.74
N MET A 13 0.03 -28.29 -33.05
CA MET A 13 -0.38 -27.00 -32.49
C MET A 13 -0.50 -27.19 -30.98
N MET A 14 0.54 -26.83 -30.25
CA MET A 14 0.39 -26.50 -28.86
C MET A 14 -0.53 -25.27 -28.82
N GLY A 15 -1.82 -25.50 -28.60
CA GLY A 15 -2.76 -24.44 -28.27
C GLY A 15 -2.18 -23.70 -27.08
N ALA A 16 -1.88 -22.42 -27.29
CA ALA A 16 -1.62 -21.51 -26.17
C ALA A 16 -2.85 -21.57 -25.28
N GLY A 17 -2.78 -22.40 -24.22
CA GLY A 17 -3.80 -22.41 -23.20
C GLY A 17 -3.91 -20.99 -22.66
N VAL A 18 -5.04 -20.35 -22.90
CA VAL A 18 -5.40 -19.13 -22.19
C VAL A 18 -5.22 -19.49 -20.73
N TYR A 19 -4.29 -18.83 -20.03
CA TYR A 19 -4.06 -19.08 -18.63
C TYR A 19 -5.40 -18.84 -17.90
N ALA A 20 -6.04 -19.91 -17.47
CA ALA A 20 -7.26 -19.83 -16.66
C ALA A 20 -6.98 -19.20 -15.31
N GLN A 21 -5.70 -19.09 -14.92
CA GLN A 21 -5.25 -18.49 -13.67
C GLN A 21 -3.91 -17.79 -13.91
N LEU A 22 -3.79 -16.56 -13.41
CA LEU A 22 -2.53 -15.82 -13.44
C LEU A 22 -1.46 -16.55 -12.60
N PRO A 23 -0.20 -16.60 -13.09
CA PRO A 23 0.90 -17.14 -12.30
C PRO A 23 1.08 -16.34 -11.01
N ASP A 24 1.58 -17.00 -9.98
CA ASP A 24 2.03 -16.37 -8.75
C ASP A 24 3.55 -16.61 -8.65
N PRO A 25 4.38 -15.57 -8.89
CA PRO A 25 5.83 -15.72 -8.79
C PRO A 25 6.31 -15.99 -7.36
N GLY A 26 5.45 -15.74 -6.36
CA GLY A 26 5.76 -15.86 -4.96
C GLY A 26 6.55 -14.68 -4.41
N PHE A 27 6.62 -14.58 -3.08
CA PHE A 27 7.38 -13.58 -2.36
C PHE A 27 7.94 -14.18 -1.07
N THR A 28 9.23 -14.08 -0.88
CA THR A 28 9.87 -14.57 0.36
C THR A 28 10.21 -13.41 1.26
N ILE A 29 9.64 -13.40 2.47
CA ILE A 29 9.99 -12.43 3.51
C ILE A 29 11.36 -12.82 4.11
N ASP A 30 12.32 -11.89 4.06
CA ASP A 30 13.68 -12.05 4.56
C ASP A 30 14.22 -10.74 5.18
N ASN A 31 15.51 -10.69 5.48
CA ASN A 31 16.15 -9.52 6.09
C ASN A 31 16.28 -8.29 5.17
N GLN A 32 15.96 -8.42 3.88
CA GLN A 32 15.89 -7.33 2.90
C GLN A 32 14.46 -6.84 2.68
N THR A 33 13.50 -7.39 3.43
CA THR A 33 12.09 -7.03 3.36
C THR A 33 11.77 -5.95 4.39
N ALA A 34 11.23 -4.82 3.92
CA ALA A 34 10.65 -3.78 4.76
C ALA A 34 9.12 -3.82 4.70
N ILE A 35 8.48 -3.27 5.71
CA ILE A 35 7.04 -3.01 5.70
C ILE A 35 6.84 -1.55 5.30
N VAL A 36 5.94 -1.28 4.36
CA VAL A 36 5.48 0.06 4.01
C VAL A 36 4.01 0.18 4.40
N ILE A 37 3.69 1.18 5.21
CA ILE A 37 2.32 1.51 5.61
C ILE A 37 1.99 2.91 5.11
N VAL A 38 1.01 2.99 4.22
CA VAL A 38 0.56 4.24 3.60
C VAL A 38 -0.65 4.77 4.37
N ASP A 39 -0.63 6.04 4.68
CA ASP A 39 -1.74 6.81 5.24
C ASP A 39 -2.44 6.20 6.47
N PRO A 40 -1.71 5.84 7.54
CA PRO A 40 -2.32 5.28 8.75
C PRO A 40 -2.98 6.37 9.62
N GLN A 41 -3.74 7.29 8.98
CA GLN A 41 -4.21 8.56 9.50
C GLN A 41 -5.70 8.55 9.83
N ASN A 42 -6.10 9.45 10.74
CA ASN A 42 -7.48 9.56 11.23
C ASN A 42 -8.50 9.79 10.10
N ASP A 43 -8.17 10.62 9.11
CA ASP A 43 -9.10 10.92 8.01
C ASP A 43 -9.54 9.68 7.25
N PHE A 44 -8.69 8.64 7.16
CA PHE A 44 -9.07 7.37 6.56
C PHE A 44 -9.64 6.35 7.55
N LEU A 45 -9.06 6.25 8.74
CA LEU A 45 -9.24 5.06 9.60
C LEU A 45 -10.11 5.31 10.83
N SER A 46 -10.42 6.58 11.13
CA SER A 46 -11.33 6.93 12.22
C SER A 46 -12.77 7.04 11.71
N PRO A 47 -13.76 6.53 12.46
CA PRO A 47 -15.18 6.81 12.17
C PRO A 47 -15.55 8.31 12.14
N LYS A 48 -14.66 9.16 12.66
CA LYS A 48 -14.80 10.63 12.62
C LYS A 48 -13.98 11.26 11.51
N GLY A 49 -13.22 10.48 10.76
CA GLY A 49 -12.37 10.96 9.67
C GLY A 49 -13.20 11.45 8.49
N GLY A 50 -12.69 12.43 7.77
CA GLY A 50 -13.43 13.09 6.71
C GLY A 50 -13.74 12.21 5.51
N THR A 51 -12.95 11.16 5.26
CA THR A 51 -13.21 10.20 4.18
C THR A 51 -14.08 9.02 4.60
N TRP A 52 -14.48 8.92 5.88
CA TRP A 52 -15.20 7.75 6.41
C TRP A 52 -16.48 7.40 5.62
N GLY A 53 -17.17 8.40 5.12
CA GLY A 53 -18.38 8.18 4.32
C GLY A 53 -18.17 7.35 3.05
N VAL A 54 -16.95 7.34 2.51
CA VAL A 54 -16.60 6.62 1.27
C VAL A 54 -15.69 5.41 1.49
N VAL A 55 -14.97 5.32 2.62
CA VAL A 55 -14.07 4.19 2.90
C VAL A 55 -14.52 3.33 4.08
N GLY A 56 -15.32 3.87 5.01
CA GLY A 56 -15.59 3.25 6.30
C GLY A 56 -16.18 1.85 6.21
N LYS A 57 -17.10 1.61 5.27
CA LYS A 57 -17.66 0.27 5.03
C LYS A 57 -16.54 -0.73 4.72
N SER A 58 -15.66 -0.40 3.77
CA SER A 58 -14.55 -1.27 3.37
C SER A 58 -13.52 -1.46 4.49
N VAL A 59 -13.24 -0.41 5.27
CA VAL A 59 -12.36 -0.49 6.45
C VAL A 59 -12.88 -1.50 7.47
N VAL A 60 -14.18 -1.47 7.75
CA VAL A 60 -14.81 -2.41 8.70
C VAL A 60 -14.87 -3.84 8.15
N GLU A 61 -15.29 -4.01 6.89
CA GLU A 61 -15.42 -5.33 6.26
C GLU A 61 -14.08 -6.07 6.16
N ASN A 62 -12.97 -5.36 5.96
CA ASN A 62 -11.62 -5.92 5.88
C ASN A 62 -10.90 -5.98 7.24
N ASN A 63 -11.49 -5.50 8.32
CA ASN A 63 -10.82 -5.32 9.62
C ASN A 63 -9.48 -4.57 9.48
N THR A 64 -9.42 -3.57 8.61
CA THR A 64 -8.17 -2.90 8.20
C THR A 64 -7.42 -2.34 9.40
N VAL A 65 -8.13 -1.74 10.35
CA VAL A 65 -7.53 -1.11 11.54
C VAL A 65 -6.83 -2.15 12.42
N GLU A 66 -7.49 -3.24 12.73
CA GLU A 66 -6.94 -4.32 13.56
C GLU A 66 -5.81 -5.06 12.86
N ASN A 67 -5.92 -5.23 11.56
CA ASN A 67 -4.90 -5.89 10.75
C ASN A 67 -3.62 -5.05 10.64
N LEU A 68 -3.74 -3.74 10.46
CA LEU A 68 -2.59 -2.84 10.53
C LEU A 68 -1.93 -2.84 11.93
N ASP A 69 -2.71 -2.88 13.02
CA ASP A 69 -2.15 -3.00 14.39
C ASP A 69 -1.33 -4.30 14.56
N LYS A 70 -1.82 -5.44 14.05
CA LYS A 70 -1.06 -6.70 14.07
C LYS A 70 0.26 -6.59 13.30
N ILE A 71 0.26 -5.93 12.15
CA ILE A 71 1.46 -5.72 11.33
C ILE A 71 2.46 -4.82 12.07
N PHE A 72 2.01 -3.70 12.62
CA PHE A 72 2.86 -2.83 13.45
C PHE A 72 3.43 -3.59 14.65
N LYS A 73 2.59 -4.38 15.32
CA LYS A 73 2.99 -5.15 16.49
C LYS A 73 4.10 -6.15 16.16
N VAL A 74 3.95 -6.98 15.13
CA VAL A 74 4.98 -7.96 14.75
C VAL A 74 6.26 -7.25 14.30
N ALA A 75 6.16 -6.12 13.62
CA ALA A 75 7.30 -5.30 13.25
C ALA A 75 8.07 -4.79 14.48
N GLN A 76 7.37 -4.36 15.52
CA GLN A 76 8.00 -3.95 16.78
C GLN A 76 8.63 -5.14 17.52
N ASP A 77 7.89 -6.23 17.67
CA ASP A 77 8.33 -7.43 18.41
C ASP A 77 9.59 -8.05 17.78
N LYS A 78 9.71 -7.94 16.46
CA LYS A 78 10.81 -8.50 15.65
C LYS A 78 11.83 -7.46 15.18
N ASN A 79 11.70 -6.20 15.61
CA ASN A 79 12.55 -5.09 15.15
C ASN A 79 12.67 -5.00 13.62
N VAL A 80 11.59 -5.32 12.91
CA VAL A 80 11.49 -5.15 11.45
C VAL A 80 11.34 -3.66 11.14
N LYS A 81 12.00 -3.20 10.07
CA LYS A 81 11.92 -1.81 9.63
C LYS A 81 10.57 -1.53 8.99
N VAL A 82 9.91 -0.49 9.47
CA VAL A 82 8.65 0.04 8.91
C VAL A 82 8.91 1.41 8.32
N PHE A 83 8.38 1.66 7.14
CA PHE A 83 8.33 2.97 6.51
C PHE A 83 6.87 3.41 6.44
N VAL A 84 6.57 4.56 6.99
CA VAL A 84 5.24 5.17 6.91
C VAL A 84 5.29 6.26 5.85
N SER A 85 4.39 6.19 4.88
CA SER A 85 4.22 7.19 3.82
C SER A 85 2.93 7.97 4.09
N PRO A 86 3.00 9.18 4.68
CA PRO A 86 1.81 9.94 5.05
C PRO A 86 1.32 10.85 3.93
N HIS A 87 0.05 11.18 3.96
CA HIS A 87 -0.57 12.21 3.15
C HIS A 87 -0.73 13.50 3.96
N TYR A 88 -0.14 14.59 3.51
CA TYR A 88 -0.37 15.91 4.11
C TYR A 88 -0.55 16.98 3.06
N TYR A 89 -1.52 17.88 3.29
CA TYR A 89 -1.59 19.17 2.62
C TYR A 89 -1.13 20.28 3.56
N PHE A 90 -0.48 21.27 2.96
CA PHE A 90 -0.04 22.47 3.64
C PHE A 90 -0.78 23.69 3.08
N PRO A 91 -0.77 24.86 3.73
CA PRO A 91 -1.51 26.03 3.26
C PRO A 91 -1.27 26.42 1.80
N HIS A 92 -0.03 26.24 1.29
CA HIS A 92 0.30 26.56 -0.09
C HIS A 92 -0.24 25.53 -1.10
N ASP A 93 -0.56 24.30 -0.69
CA ASP A 93 -1.15 23.30 -1.57
C ASP A 93 -2.61 23.69 -1.93
N HIS A 94 -3.32 24.35 -1.01
CA HIS A 94 -4.68 24.88 -1.26
C HIS A 94 -4.72 26.05 -2.27
N GLU A 95 -3.56 26.52 -2.75
CA GLU A 95 -3.45 27.52 -3.79
C GLU A 95 -3.34 26.92 -5.20
N TRP A 96 -3.38 25.60 -5.33
CA TRP A 96 -3.28 24.92 -6.62
C TRP A 96 -4.40 25.38 -7.57
N LYS A 97 -4.05 25.49 -8.86
CA LYS A 97 -4.98 25.96 -9.90
C LYS A 97 -5.56 24.83 -10.73
N ILE A 98 -5.03 23.63 -10.59
CA ILE A 98 -5.41 22.43 -11.34
C ILE A 98 -5.58 21.32 -10.33
N GLU A 99 -6.77 20.75 -10.26
CA GLU A 99 -7.13 19.69 -9.33
C GLU A 99 -7.98 18.63 -10.02
N GLY A 100 -7.78 17.38 -9.68
CA GLY A 100 -8.71 16.30 -9.96
C GLY A 100 -9.87 16.30 -8.96
N ALA A 101 -10.91 15.51 -9.23
CA ALA A 101 -12.09 15.45 -8.35
C ALA A 101 -11.75 15.00 -6.91
N GLY A 102 -10.81 14.06 -6.76
CA GLY A 102 -10.35 13.60 -5.44
C GLY A 102 -9.59 14.69 -4.68
N GLU A 103 -8.68 15.42 -5.33
CA GLU A 103 -7.94 16.53 -4.72
C GLU A 103 -8.89 17.66 -4.32
N TYR A 104 -9.82 18.02 -5.21
CA TYR A 104 -10.86 19.01 -4.91
C TYR A 104 -11.64 18.64 -3.66
N MET A 105 -12.08 17.39 -3.55
CA MET A 105 -12.80 16.90 -2.37
C MET A 105 -11.93 17.01 -1.10
N MET A 106 -10.66 16.62 -1.17
CA MET A 106 -9.76 16.66 -0.03
C MET A 106 -9.47 18.09 0.42
N HIS A 107 -9.17 19.00 -0.50
CA HIS A 107 -8.92 20.41 -0.20
C HIS A 107 -10.15 21.12 0.37
N HIS A 108 -11.31 20.96 -0.25
CA HIS A 108 -12.56 21.61 0.22
C HIS A 108 -13.09 20.98 1.51
N GLY A 109 -12.77 19.70 1.76
CA GLY A 109 -13.07 19.02 3.01
C GLY A 109 -12.04 19.25 4.12
N HIS A 110 -10.95 19.98 3.85
CA HIS A 110 -9.83 20.18 4.79
C HIS A 110 -9.26 18.87 5.32
N LEU A 111 -9.14 17.86 4.42
CA LEU A 111 -8.64 16.54 4.77
C LEU A 111 -7.11 16.53 4.72
N PHE A 112 -6.50 15.82 5.67
CA PHE A 112 -5.05 15.69 5.79
C PHE A 112 -4.30 17.02 5.98
N ASP A 113 -5.00 18.07 6.38
CA ASP A 113 -4.44 19.41 6.52
C ASP A 113 -3.44 19.52 7.67
N ARG A 114 -2.35 20.20 7.38
CA ARG A 114 -1.34 20.66 8.34
C ARG A 114 -1.25 22.17 8.27
N LYS A 115 -1.10 22.83 9.44
CA LYS A 115 -0.93 24.28 9.49
C LYS A 115 0.40 24.78 8.91
N GLY A 116 1.36 23.88 8.68
CA GLY A 116 2.64 24.20 8.07
C GLY A 116 3.62 23.03 8.15
N GLN A 117 4.68 23.10 7.35
CA GLN A 117 5.68 22.03 7.25
C GLN A 117 6.45 21.79 8.55
N TYR A 118 6.72 22.85 9.29
CA TYR A 118 7.62 22.84 10.47
C TYR A 118 6.89 23.04 11.79
N THR A 119 5.56 23.00 11.79
CA THR A 119 4.76 23.15 13.01
C THR A 119 3.91 21.91 13.27
N THR A 120 3.75 21.57 14.54
CA THR A 120 2.81 20.54 15.00
C THR A 120 1.51 21.15 15.54
N GLU A 121 1.33 22.46 15.40
CA GLU A 121 0.12 23.16 15.86
C GLU A 121 -1.12 22.55 15.19
N GLY A 122 -2.11 22.19 16.00
CA GLY A 122 -3.37 21.60 15.54
C GLY A 122 -3.26 20.23 14.91
N PHE A 123 -2.10 19.56 14.99
CA PHE A 123 -1.92 18.23 14.42
C PHE A 123 -2.54 17.14 15.30
N GLU A 124 -2.30 17.21 16.60
CA GLU A 124 -2.77 16.17 17.53
C GLU A 124 -4.30 16.07 17.52
N GLY A 125 -4.78 14.86 17.26
CA GLY A 125 -6.20 14.53 17.13
C GLY A 125 -6.89 15.05 15.88
N SER A 126 -6.16 15.72 14.96
CA SER A 126 -6.71 16.13 13.66
C SER A 126 -6.93 14.93 12.72
N GLY A 127 -7.58 15.18 11.58
CA GLY A 127 -7.71 14.18 10.50
C GLY A 127 -6.37 13.73 9.95
N ALA A 128 -5.40 14.64 9.87
CA ALA A 128 -4.03 14.37 9.44
C ALA A 128 -3.19 13.57 10.44
N ASP A 129 -3.56 13.54 11.73
CA ASP A 129 -2.84 12.78 12.75
C ASP A 129 -2.99 11.27 12.57
N TRP A 130 -2.04 10.54 13.13
CA TRP A 130 -2.08 9.08 13.16
C TRP A 130 -3.30 8.58 13.93
N LEU A 131 -3.87 7.45 13.53
CA LEU A 131 -4.85 6.78 14.36
C LEU A 131 -4.22 6.48 15.73
N GLU A 132 -4.92 6.82 16.81
CA GLU A 132 -4.38 6.85 18.18
C GLU A 132 -3.63 5.57 18.56
N GLN A 133 -4.19 4.41 18.21
CA GLN A 133 -3.60 3.12 18.55
C GLN A 133 -2.25 2.85 17.86
N TYR A 134 -1.92 3.57 16.77
CA TYR A 134 -0.64 3.38 16.04
C TYR A 134 0.48 4.29 16.54
N LYS A 135 0.18 5.37 17.27
CA LYS A 135 1.19 6.32 17.81
C LYS A 135 2.27 5.64 18.63
N LYS A 136 1.89 4.62 19.43
CA LYS A 136 2.82 3.81 20.23
C LYS A 136 3.87 3.06 19.40
N TYR A 137 3.58 2.79 18.11
CA TYR A 137 4.49 2.13 17.16
C TYR A 137 5.27 3.14 16.33
N ILE A 138 4.58 4.15 15.76
CA ILE A 138 5.16 5.11 14.82
C ILE A 138 6.33 5.89 15.45
N ASN A 139 6.27 6.15 16.75
CA ASN A 139 7.32 6.84 17.49
C ASN A 139 8.53 5.95 17.87
N LYS A 140 8.67 4.75 17.30
CA LYS A 140 9.76 3.82 17.60
C LYS A 140 10.93 3.93 16.62
N LYS A 141 12.14 3.54 17.07
CA LYS A 141 13.38 3.63 16.27
C LYS A 141 13.38 2.76 15.00
N ASN A 142 12.57 1.71 14.97
CA ASN A 142 12.43 0.86 13.80
C ASN A 142 11.46 1.43 12.76
N VAL A 143 10.84 2.60 13.01
CA VAL A 143 9.95 3.27 12.09
C VAL A 143 10.63 4.49 11.48
N VAL A 144 10.49 4.65 10.18
CA VAL A 144 10.87 5.83 9.39
C VAL A 144 9.59 6.44 8.84
N VAL A 145 9.32 7.68 9.16
CA VAL A 145 8.24 8.44 8.52
C VAL A 145 8.86 9.17 7.35
N ALA A 146 8.46 8.83 6.12
CA ALA A 146 8.87 9.51 4.91
C ALA A 146 8.30 10.93 4.85
N SER A 147 8.86 11.78 4.00
CA SER A 147 8.21 13.04 3.64
C SER A 147 6.81 12.76 3.12
N PRO A 148 5.85 13.69 3.30
CA PRO A 148 4.49 13.42 2.86
C PRO A 148 4.39 13.35 1.34
N HIS A 149 3.62 12.40 0.84
CA HIS A 149 3.14 12.47 -0.53
C HIS A 149 1.94 13.41 -0.63
N LYS A 150 1.65 13.87 -1.84
CA LYS A 150 0.69 14.96 -2.04
C LYS A 150 -0.63 14.52 -2.64
N ILE A 151 -0.60 13.59 -3.58
CA ILE A 151 -1.81 13.13 -4.28
C ILE A 151 -2.01 11.65 -4.00
N PHE A 152 -1.38 10.76 -4.72
CA PHE A 152 -1.60 9.31 -4.54
C PHE A 152 -0.31 8.51 -4.40
N GLY A 153 0.73 8.85 -5.12
CA GLY A 153 1.95 8.07 -5.22
C GLY A 153 3.13 8.67 -4.45
N PRO A 154 4.22 7.91 -4.30
CA PRO A 154 5.42 8.35 -3.59
C PRO A 154 6.33 9.28 -4.42
N GLU A 155 5.98 9.66 -5.66
CA GLU A 155 6.82 10.50 -6.52
C GLU A 155 7.10 11.88 -5.89
N SER A 156 6.19 12.35 -5.05
CA SER A 156 6.35 13.63 -4.35
C SER A 156 7.04 13.51 -2.98
N ASN A 157 7.48 12.30 -2.58
CA ASN A 157 8.14 12.07 -1.30
C ASN A 157 9.49 11.34 -1.44
N ASP A 158 10.12 10.98 -0.34
CA ASP A 158 11.42 10.33 -0.31
C ASP A 158 11.37 8.84 0.04
N LEU A 159 10.20 8.18 -0.05
CA LEU A 159 10.01 6.79 0.37
C LEU A 159 11.01 5.82 -0.31
N ALA A 160 11.08 5.85 -1.64
CA ALA A 160 11.97 4.97 -2.41
C ALA A 160 13.45 5.23 -2.07
N LEU A 161 13.83 6.49 -1.88
CA LEU A 161 15.17 6.87 -1.42
C LEU A 161 15.47 6.29 -0.04
N GLN A 162 14.55 6.42 0.91
CA GLN A 162 14.70 5.90 2.27
C GLN A 162 14.84 4.37 2.26
N LEU A 163 13.97 3.66 1.53
CA LEU A 163 14.05 2.20 1.37
C LEU A 163 15.44 1.77 0.86
N ARG A 164 15.92 2.38 -0.23
CA ARG A 164 17.23 2.04 -0.83
C ARG A 164 18.40 2.38 0.08
N LYS A 165 18.37 3.55 0.74
CA LYS A 165 19.44 3.97 1.66
C LYS A 165 19.53 3.11 2.90
N HIS A 166 18.42 2.49 3.31
CA HIS A 166 18.39 1.52 4.40
C HIS A 166 18.68 0.08 3.93
N GLY A 167 18.91 -0.16 2.63
CA GLY A 167 19.32 -1.46 2.07
C GLY A 167 18.17 -2.42 1.81
N PHE A 168 16.93 -1.93 1.66
CA PHE A 168 15.77 -2.75 1.34
C PHE A 168 15.49 -2.74 -0.16
N ASN A 169 15.14 -3.90 -0.70
CA ASN A 169 14.70 -4.09 -2.08
C ASN A 169 13.38 -4.87 -2.20
N LYS A 170 12.83 -5.28 -1.06
CA LYS A 170 11.55 -5.98 -0.95
C LYS A 170 10.61 -5.22 -0.03
N VAL A 171 9.36 -5.14 -0.41
CA VAL A 171 8.33 -4.39 0.31
C VAL A 171 7.09 -5.24 0.53
N VAL A 172 6.63 -5.29 1.77
CA VAL A 172 5.28 -5.70 2.14
C VAL A 172 4.46 -4.43 2.33
N LEU A 173 3.50 -4.18 1.43
CA LEU A 173 2.73 -2.94 1.32
C LEU A 173 1.34 -3.10 1.94
N ALA A 174 0.95 -2.16 2.81
CA ALA A 174 -0.37 -2.08 3.45
C ALA A 174 -0.77 -0.63 3.72
N GLY A 175 -2.01 -0.38 4.13
CA GLY A 175 -2.51 0.97 4.47
C GLY A 175 -3.66 1.43 3.58
N MET A 176 -3.80 2.73 3.37
CA MET A 176 -4.94 3.35 2.70
C MET A 176 -4.52 4.11 1.44
N SER A 177 -5.40 4.30 0.48
CA SER A 177 -6.55 3.48 0.19
C SER A 177 -6.26 2.56 -1.00
N ALA A 178 -6.85 1.37 -1.02
CA ALA A 178 -6.53 0.30 -1.94
C ALA A 178 -6.47 0.74 -3.42
N ASN A 179 -7.53 1.38 -3.90
CA ASN A 179 -7.68 1.77 -5.31
C ASN A 179 -7.08 3.15 -5.67
N LEU A 180 -6.39 3.79 -4.73
CA LEU A 180 -5.74 5.09 -4.91
C LEU A 180 -4.28 5.00 -4.46
N CYS A 181 -3.98 5.43 -3.22
CA CYS A 181 -2.59 5.55 -2.76
C CYS A 181 -1.85 4.21 -2.73
N ILE A 182 -2.49 3.10 -2.32
CA ILE A 182 -1.85 1.77 -2.36
C ILE A 182 -1.57 1.31 -3.79
N ASP A 183 -2.52 1.48 -4.71
CA ASP A 183 -2.31 1.14 -6.14
C ASP A 183 -1.17 1.97 -6.76
N SER A 184 -1.13 3.29 -6.47
CA SER A 184 -0.04 4.15 -6.94
C SER A 184 1.31 3.76 -6.33
N HIS A 185 1.40 3.59 -5.00
CA HIS A 185 2.64 3.15 -4.35
C HIS A 185 3.12 1.80 -4.88
N LEU A 186 2.21 0.85 -5.14
CA LEU A 186 2.55 -0.43 -5.74
C LEU A 186 3.21 -0.26 -7.11
N ARG A 187 2.60 0.54 -8.00
CA ARG A 187 3.11 0.77 -9.35
C ARG A 187 4.47 1.42 -9.32
N ASP A 188 4.61 2.51 -8.57
CA ASP A 188 5.85 3.27 -8.52
C ASP A 188 6.99 2.47 -7.91
N LEU A 189 6.74 1.73 -6.82
CA LEU A 189 7.77 0.88 -6.22
C LEU A 189 8.19 -0.26 -7.16
N VAL A 190 7.28 -0.85 -7.94
CA VAL A 190 7.61 -1.87 -8.95
C VAL A 190 8.44 -1.25 -10.08
N GLU A 191 8.06 -0.08 -10.61
CA GLU A 191 8.82 0.63 -11.64
C GLU A 191 10.19 1.10 -11.12
N ASP A 192 10.29 1.39 -9.83
CA ASP A 192 11.54 1.70 -9.14
C ASP A 192 12.43 0.47 -8.86
N GLY A 193 11.96 -0.74 -9.24
CA GLY A 193 12.71 -1.99 -9.15
C GLY A 193 12.65 -2.68 -7.81
N PHE A 194 11.65 -2.39 -6.97
CA PHE A 194 11.38 -3.17 -5.77
C PHE A 194 10.54 -4.40 -6.07
N GLU A 195 10.78 -5.48 -5.35
CA GLU A 195 9.86 -6.61 -5.27
C GLU A 195 8.77 -6.28 -4.24
N VAL A 196 7.49 -6.25 -4.66
CA VAL A 196 6.39 -5.77 -3.83
C VAL A 196 5.33 -6.85 -3.65
N ALA A 197 4.96 -7.13 -2.42
CA ALA A 197 3.78 -7.90 -2.06
C ALA A 197 2.76 -7.00 -1.34
N VAL A 198 1.47 -7.24 -1.55
CA VAL A 198 0.39 -6.44 -0.93
C VAL A 198 -0.37 -7.26 0.10
N VAL A 199 -0.69 -6.66 1.25
CA VAL A 199 -1.52 -7.29 2.29
C VAL A 199 -2.97 -6.90 2.08
N THR A 200 -3.74 -7.81 1.50
CA THR A 200 -5.08 -7.52 0.96
C THR A 200 -6.14 -7.20 2.01
N ASP A 201 -6.03 -7.70 3.23
CA ASP A 201 -6.95 -7.41 4.34
C ASP A 201 -6.43 -6.35 5.31
N ALA A 202 -5.26 -5.75 5.01
CA ALA A 202 -4.74 -4.58 5.72
C ALA A 202 -4.82 -3.31 4.85
N THR A 203 -5.79 -3.27 3.95
CA THR A 203 -6.16 -2.11 3.13
C THR A 203 -7.67 -2.08 2.91
N ALA A 204 -8.20 -0.94 2.51
CA ALA A 204 -9.60 -0.75 2.19
C ALA A 204 -9.76 0.21 1.00
N GLY A 205 -10.81 0.02 0.22
CA GLY A 205 -11.06 0.82 -0.96
C GLY A 205 -12.15 1.87 -0.76
N THR A 206 -12.13 2.88 -1.63
CA THR A 206 -13.23 3.84 -1.73
C THR A 206 -14.37 3.25 -2.54
N ILE A 207 -15.60 3.51 -2.09
CA ILE A 207 -16.78 3.34 -2.94
C ILE A 207 -16.95 4.62 -3.77
N ILE A 208 -17.14 4.48 -5.07
CA ILE A 208 -17.41 5.61 -5.97
C ILE A 208 -18.93 5.75 -6.11
N PRO A 209 -19.56 6.74 -5.45
CA PRO A 209 -21.04 6.81 -5.32
C PRO A 209 -21.76 6.90 -6.66
N ASP A 210 -21.21 7.67 -7.61
CA ASP A 210 -21.84 7.94 -8.91
C ASP A 210 -21.99 6.68 -9.78
N TYR A 211 -21.15 5.66 -9.53
CA TYR A 211 -21.08 4.46 -10.35
C TYR A 211 -21.33 3.17 -9.56
N ASP A 212 -21.55 3.24 -8.26
CA ASP A 212 -21.63 2.07 -7.35
C ASP A 212 -20.46 1.09 -7.54
N ILE A 213 -19.27 1.62 -7.81
CA ILE A 213 -18.06 0.81 -8.01
C ILE A 213 -17.39 0.57 -6.66
N ASP A 214 -17.18 -0.71 -6.36
CA ASP A 214 -16.38 -1.17 -5.24
C ASP A 214 -14.88 -1.04 -5.57
N GLY A 215 -14.26 0.05 -5.13
CA GLY A 215 -12.86 0.34 -5.39
C GLY A 215 -11.91 -0.69 -4.77
N TYR A 216 -12.29 -1.35 -3.67
CA TYR A 216 -11.47 -2.41 -3.09
C TYR A 216 -11.39 -3.63 -4.03
N LYS A 217 -12.51 -4.10 -4.55
CA LYS A 217 -12.52 -5.22 -5.50
C LYS A 217 -11.75 -4.90 -6.79
N ALA A 218 -11.89 -3.67 -7.30
CA ALA A 218 -11.13 -3.22 -8.46
C ALA A 218 -9.63 -3.24 -8.18
N ALA A 219 -9.20 -2.75 -7.01
CA ALA A 219 -7.80 -2.76 -6.60
C ALA A 219 -7.22 -4.17 -6.46
N ILE A 220 -7.96 -5.12 -5.89
CA ILE A 220 -7.49 -6.51 -5.77
C ILE A 220 -7.15 -7.12 -7.14
N GLY A 221 -7.93 -6.80 -8.19
CA GLY A 221 -7.62 -7.21 -9.56
C GLY A 221 -6.28 -6.65 -10.04
N ASN A 222 -6.03 -5.36 -9.81
CA ASN A 222 -4.76 -4.71 -10.13
C ASN A 222 -3.60 -5.31 -9.34
N PHE A 223 -3.76 -5.46 -8.03
CA PHE A 223 -2.72 -6.03 -7.18
C PHE A 223 -2.30 -7.43 -7.64
N ARG A 224 -3.27 -8.26 -8.03
CA ARG A 224 -3.00 -9.61 -8.53
C ARG A 224 -2.20 -9.63 -9.85
N LEU A 225 -2.33 -8.58 -10.66
CA LEU A 225 -1.61 -8.41 -11.93
C LEU A 225 -0.21 -7.82 -11.73
N ILE A 226 -0.02 -6.95 -10.73
CA ILE A 226 1.15 -6.07 -10.64
C ILE A 226 2.13 -6.55 -9.56
N SER A 227 1.61 -6.98 -8.39
CA SER A 227 2.47 -7.40 -7.28
C SER A 227 3.05 -8.80 -7.48
N SER A 228 4.17 -9.08 -6.82
CA SER A 228 4.78 -10.40 -6.80
C SER A 228 3.93 -11.42 -6.04
N HIS A 229 3.20 -10.99 -5.01
CA HIS A 229 2.35 -11.86 -4.21
C HIS A 229 1.27 -11.08 -3.45
N LEU A 230 0.17 -11.75 -3.11
CA LEU A 230 -0.89 -11.23 -2.26
C LEU A 230 -0.92 -12.00 -0.94
N PHE A 231 -0.67 -11.30 0.16
CA PHE A 231 -0.76 -11.87 1.51
C PHE A 231 -2.08 -11.53 2.19
N LYS A 232 -2.41 -12.35 3.21
CA LYS A 232 -3.26 -11.98 4.33
C LYS A 232 -2.40 -11.56 5.53
N THR A 233 -2.97 -10.74 6.40
CA THR A 233 -2.27 -10.25 7.60
C THR A 233 -1.68 -11.36 8.45
N ASP A 234 -2.43 -12.43 8.71
CA ASP A 234 -1.94 -13.53 9.55
C ASP A 234 -0.77 -14.30 8.90
N GLU A 235 -0.69 -14.34 7.57
CA GLU A 235 0.45 -14.90 6.83
C GLU A 235 1.69 -14.03 7.02
N VAL A 236 1.55 -12.70 6.84
CA VAL A 236 2.63 -11.72 7.06
C VAL A 236 3.15 -11.80 8.49
N VAL A 237 2.25 -11.80 9.48
CA VAL A 237 2.62 -11.92 10.90
C VAL A 237 3.38 -13.22 11.16
N LYS A 238 2.92 -14.33 10.60
CA LYS A 238 3.59 -15.64 10.73
C LYS A 238 4.99 -15.62 10.11
N GLU A 239 5.15 -15.09 8.91
CA GLU A 239 6.44 -15.08 8.22
C GLU A 239 7.45 -14.14 8.92
N PHE A 240 7.07 -12.91 9.28
CA PHE A 240 7.95 -12.03 10.05
C PHE A 240 8.30 -12.60 11.43
N SER A 241 7.39 -13.36 12.06
CA SER A 241 7.64 -13.99 13.36
C SER A 241 8.78 -15.02 13.31
N LYS A 242 9.08 -15.60 12.15
CA LYS A 242 10.16 -16.56 11.95
C LYS A 242 11.54 -15.90 11.81
N LEU A 243 11.59 -14.60 11.51
CA LEU A 243 12.87 -13.91 11.32
C LEU A 243 13.67 -13.88 12.62
N ASP A 244 14.92 -14.31 12.53
CA ASP A 244 15.90 -14.19 13.61
C ASP A 244 16.60 -12.83 13.50
N THR A 245 16.13 -11.86 14.29
CA THR A 245 16.62 -10.48 14.27
C THR A 245 17.80 -10.23 15.23
N LYS A 246 18.32 -11.29 15.87
CA LYS A 246 19.45 -11.19 16.83
C LYS A 246 20.84 -11.04 16.17
N LYS A 247 20.89 -10.97 14.81
CA LYS A 247 22.16 -10.81 14.08
C LYS A 247 22.17 -9.47 13.31
N LYS A 248 22.31 -8.37 14.03
CA LYS A 248 22.85 -7.11 13.49
C LYS A 248 23.69 -6.40 14.54
#